data_3f07eb2584321dfdf4401f8a5ea01a0c
#
_entry.id   3f07eb2584321dfdf4401f8a5ea01a0c
#
_cell.length_a   1.000
_cell.length_b   1.000
_cell.length_c   1.000
_cell.angle_alpha   90.00
_cell.angle_beta   90.00
_cell.angle_gamma   90.00
#
_symmetry.space_group_name_H-M   'P 1'
#
loop_
_entity.id
_entity.type
_entity.pdbx_description
1 polymer ?
#
loop_
_entity_poly.entity_id
_entity_poly.type
_entity_poly.pdbx_seq_one_letter_code
_entity_poly.pdbx_strand_id
1 'polypeptide(L)'
;CKFYAAYPMTPATTILHFLAPLDREYKMVVIQTESEIAAINMVAGASYAGVRSMTATSGGGFSLMAEAIGMIGMTETSPVIVLAQRPGPSTGLPTYSSQADLRFAIHVSQGEFPRIIIAPGDVEECFYSTVEAFNLAEKFQMPAIIMSDKYLSESNATTEQFDQNRIGIDRGQLITEQEYSQDEEYMRHKITENGVSVRAIPGIKGAIVRTNADEHNELGYTTEDPVLTTKMTDKRFRKLDGLTKELENYETVKVYGPKNADTTIVSWGSTKGPIREAMKILNKNEKTVNFLQIVYLCPFPTNKIKEQIKSAKKIIAIENNKTSQLSGLIQENLLMTVNHKILKYDGRPFDPEALAKQIMEML
;
A
#
# COMPACT_ATOMS: atom_id res chain seq x y z
N CYS A 1 15.45 -3.37 -2.59
CA CYS A 1 15.25 -2.44 -3.73
C CYS A 1 16.58 -2.12 -4.38
N LYS A 2 16.65 -2.16 -5.72
CA LYS A 2 17.88 -1.84 -6.48
C LYS A 2 17.66 -0.74 -7.52
N PHE A 3 16.44 -0.29 -7.69
CA PHE A 3 16.09 0.79 -8.60
C PHE A 3 15.07 1.73 -7.94
N TYR A 4 15.42 2.99 -7.84
CA TYR A 4 14.55 4.05 -7.37
C TYR A 4 14.54 5.21 -8.36
N ALA A 5 13.37 5.63 -8.79
CA ALA A 5 13.21 6.81 -9.64
C ALA A 5 12.06 7.67 -9.11
N ALA A 6 12.29 8.97 -8.97
CA ALA A 6 11.27 9.89 -8.48
C ALA A 6 11.47 11.31 -9.02
N TYR A 7 10.38 12.02 -9.20
CA TYR A 7 10.36 13.48 -9.33
C TYR A 7 10.25 14.08 -7.92
N PRO A 8 11.06 15.09 -7.56
CA PRO A 8 11.03 15.69 -6.23
C PRO A 8 9.69 16.32 -5.90
N MET A 9 8.96 15.74 -4.96
CA MET A 9 7.69 16.26 -4.47
C MET A 9 7.57 16.11 -2.95
N THR A 10 7.39 17.21 -2.23
CA THR A 10 7.20 17.19 -0.77
C THR A 10 5.89 16.46 -0.42
N PRO A 11 5.89 15.56 0.59
CA PRO A 11 7.01 15.21 1.49
C PRO A 11 7.84 13.99 1.04
N ALA A 12 7.58 13.40 -0.12
CA ALA A 12 8.26 12.20 -0.60
C ALA A 12 9.75 12.41 -0.97
N THR A 13 10.17 13.67 -1.19
CA THR A 13 11.54 14.03 -1.58
C THR A 13 12.60 13.56 -0.57
N THR A 14 12.25 13.41 0.70
CA THR A 14 13.16 12.93 1.75
C THR A 14 13.71 11.55 1.45
N ILE A 15 12.93 10.66 0.81
CA ILE A 15 13.37 9.33 0.38
C ILE A 15 14.45 9.46 -0.71
N LEU A 16 14.25 10.32 -1.71
CA LEU A 16 15.24 10.58 -2.76
C LEU A 16 16.55 11.10 -2.19
N HIS A 17 16.48 12.09 -1.29
CA HIS A 17 17.66 12.68 -0.66
C HIS A 17 18.40 11.69 0.22
N PHE A 18 17.69 10.77 0.90
CA PHE A 18 18.31 9.73 1.70
C PHE A 18 19.00 8.67 0.84
N LEU A 19 18.39 8.24 -0.25
CA LEU A 19 18.91 7.16 -1.09
C LEU A 19 20.04 7.60 -2.03
N ALA A 20 20.00 8.84 -2.52
CA ALA A 20 20.96 9.34 -3.51
C ALA A 20 22.44 9.21 -3.08
N PRO A 21 22.87 9.58 -1.86
CA PRO A 21 24.26 9.40 -1.43
C PRO A 21 24.65 7.94 -1.17
N LEU A 22 23.67 7.04 -1.04
CA LEU A 22 23.88 5.62 -0.72
C LEU A 22 23.89 4.71 -1.97
N ASP A 23 23.75 5.28 -3.16
CA ASP A 23 23.63 4.55 -4.43
C ASP A 23 24.79 3.56 -4.66
N ARG A 24 26.02 4.02 -4.43
CA ARG A 24 27.23 3.20 -4.61
C ARG A 24 27.38 2.14 -3.54
N GLU A 25 27.10 2.48 -2.27
CA GLU A 25 27.23 1.56 -1.13
C GLU A 25 26.28 0.37 -1.30
N TYR A 26 25.03 0.63 -1.61
CA TYR A 26 24.01 -0.41 -1.78
C TYR A 26 23.89 -0.95 -3.21
N LYS A 27 24.76 -0.49 -4.15
CA LYS A 27 24.69 -0.85 -5.58
C LYS A 27 23.25 -0.70 -6.11
N MET A 28 22.69 0.48 -5.89
CA MET A 28 21.34 0.85 -6.23
C MET A 28 21.35 1.94 -7.29
N VAL A 29 20.47 1.88 -8.25
CA VAL A 29 20.27 2.97 -9.21
C VAL A 29 19.28 3.94 -8.62
N VAL A 30 19.67 5.20 -8.43
CA VAL A 30 18.82 6.28 -7.91
C VAL A 30 18.74 7.39 -8.96
N ILE A 31 17.54 7.68 -9.47
CA ILE A 31 17.33 8.63 -10.56
C ILE A 31 16.33 9.70 -10.14
N GLN A 32 16.74 10.97 -10.26
CA GLN A 32 15.80 12.08 -10.29
C GLN A 32 15.30 12.26 -11.73
N THR A 33 14.00 12.16 -11.91
CA THR A 33 13.35 12.29 -13.22
C THR A 33 12.83 13.70 -13.47
N GLU A 34 12.47 14.00 -14.73
CA GLU A 34 11.85 15.26 -15.13
C GLU A 34 10.35 15.36 -14.80
N SER A 35 9.71 14.19 -14.51
CA SER A 35 8.28 14.15 -14.15
C SER A 35 7.94 12.83 -13.42
N GLU A 36 6.79 12.80 -12.78
CA GLU A 36 6.24 11.58 -12.18
C GLU A 36 5.86 10.54 -13.23
N ILE A 37 5.45 10.98 -14.42
CA ILE A 37 5.17 10.08 -15.55
C ILE A 37 6.43 9.30 -15.93
N ALA A 38 7.57 9.98 -16.06
CA ALA A 38 8.84 9.33 -16.33
C ALA A 38 9.26 8.39 -15.18
N ALA A 39 9.10 8.84 -13.92
CA ALA A 39 9.45 8.05 -12.75
C ALA A 39 8.71 6.71 -12.71
N ILE A 40 7.40 6.71 -12.83
CA ILE A 40 6.60 5.48 -12.75
C ILE A 40 6.88 4.53 -13.92
N ASN A 41 7.09 5.04 -15.13
CA ASN A 41 7.43 4.21 -16.28
C ASN A 41 8.83 3.59 -16.17
N MET A 42 9.83 4.32 -15.65
CA MET A 42 11.15 3.77 -15.36
C MET A 42 11.07 2.65 -14.31
N VAL A 43 10.28 2.85 -13.25
CA VAL A 43 10.08 1.85 -12.18
C VAL A 43 9.35 0.62 -12.71
N ALA A 44 8.34 0.79 -13.56
CA ALA A 44 7.64 -0.31 -14.22
C ALA A 44 8.59 -1.11 -15.13
N GLY A 45 9.42 -0.44 -15.93
CA GLY A 45 10.44 -1.07 -16.78
C GLY A 45 11.49 -1.83 -15.97
N ALA A 46 11.98 -1.27 -14.87
CA ALA A 46 12.91 -1.95 -13.98
C ALA A 46 12.28 -3.20 -13.33
N SER A 47 11.01 -3.11 -12.90
CA SER A 47 10.25 -4.26 -12.40
C SER A 47 10.07 -5.35 -13.46
N TYR A 48 9.76 -4.97 -14.69
CA TYR A 48 9.66 -5.89 -15.84
C TYR A 48 10.99 -6.60 -16.10
N ALA A 49 12.11 -5.89 -15.99
CA ALA A 49 13.47 -6.45 -16.12
C ALA A 49 13.89 -7.30 -14.91
N GLY A 50 13.02 -7.53 -13.93
CA GLY A 50 13.29 -8.39 -12.78
C GLY A 50 13.96 -7.69 -11.60
N VAL A 51 13.99 -6.38 -11.56
CA VAL A 51 14.61 -5.59 -10.49
C VAL A 51 13.54 -5.08 -9.51
N ARG A 52 13.74 -5.28 -8.20
CA ARG A 52 12.90 -4.61 -7.19
C ARG A 52 13.04 -3.11 -7.33
N SER A 53 11.95 -2.44 -7.65
CA SER A 53 11.92 -1.03 -7.98
C SER A 53 10.87 -0.27 -7.19
N MET A 54 11.14 1.01 -6.92
CA MET A 54 10.26 1.85 -6.12
C MET A 54 10.26 3.29 -6.64
N THR A 55 9.13 3.95 -6.49
CA THR A 55 8.98 5.41 -6.62
C THR A 55 8.26 5.97 -5.40
N ALA A 56 8.38 7.28 -5.20
CA ALA A 56 7.64 7.99 -4.16
C ALA A 56 7.16 9.34 -4.69
N THR A 57 5.94 9.72 -4.31
CA THR A 57 5.32 10.99 -4.70
C THR A 57 4.24 11.41 -3.70
N SER A 58 3.55 12.51 -3.96
CA SER A 58 2.37 12.96 -3.24
C SER A 58 1.13 12.91 -4.15
N GLY A 59 -0.06 13.27 -3.65
CA GLY A 59 -1.32 13.13 -4.38
C GLY A 59 -1.34 13.71 -5.79
N GLY A 60 -0.74 14.90 -5.99
CA GLY A 60 -0.65 15.53 -7.31
C GLY A 60 0.17 14.72 -8.30
N GLY A 61 1.35 14.24 -7.90
CA GLY A 61 2.19 13.39 -8.74
C GLY A 61 1.61 11.99 -8.93
N PHE A 62 0.93 11.44 -7.92
CA PHE A 62 0.21 10.19 -8.03
C PHE A 62 -0.92 10.26 -9.07
N SER A 63 -1.55 11.43 -9.21
CA SER A 63 -2.52 11.68 -10.29
C SER A 63 -1.89 11.56 -11.68
N LEU A 64 -0.64 12.01 -11.86
CA LEU A 64 0.10 11.89 -13.11
C LEU A 64 0.56 10.44 -13.39
N MET A 65 0.68 9.62 -12.35
CA MET A 65 1.03 8.20 -12.47
C MET A 65 -0.17 7.30 -12.80
N ALA A 66 -1.39 7.81 -12.73
CA ALA A 66 -2.62 7.01 -12.75
C ALA A 66 -2.71 6.04 -13.94
N GLU A 67 -2.42 6.49 -15.15
CA GLU A 67 -2.46 5.65 -16.35
C GLU A 67 -1.43 4.53 -16.28
N ALA A 68 -0.18 4.87 -15.95
CA ALA A 68 0.91 3.89 -15.86
C ALA A 68 0.67 2.85 -14.73
N ILE A 69 -0.06 3.19 -13.66
CA ILE A 69 -0.46 2.21 -12.64
C ILE A 69 -1.44 1.19 -13.23
N GLY A 70 -2.32 1.61 -14.14
CA GLY A 70 -3.17 0.69 -14.92
C GLY A 70 -2.36 -0.24 -15.82
N MET A 71 -1.38 0.30 -16.55
CA MET A 71 -0.43 -0.48 -17.31
C MET A 71 0.33 -1.50 -16.44
N ILE A 72 0.76 -1.13 -15.24
CA ILE A 72 1.41 -2.03 -14.27
C ILE A 72 0.47 -3.19 -13.90
N GLY A 73 -0.81 -2.90 -13.66
CA GLY A 73 -1.82 -3.93 -13.42
C GLY A 73 -2.00 -4.88 -14.59
N MET A 74 -2.04 -4.36 -15.81
CA MET A 74 -2.21 -5.14 -17.04
C MET A 74 -0.98 -6.00 -17.36
N THR A 75 0.23 -5.45 -17.23
CA THR A 75 1.49 -6.14 -17.46
C THR A 75 1.92 -7.06 -16.33
N GLU A 76 1.17 -7.06 -15.24
CA GLU A 76 1.45 -7.85 -14.04
C GLU A 76 2.89 -7.64 -13.53
N THR A 77 3.35 -6.40 -13.55
CA THR A 77 4.59 -5.97 -12.92
C THR A 77 4.37 -5.55 -11.47
N SER A 78 5.43 -5.49 -10.66
CA SER A 78 5.34 -5.47 -9.21
C SER A 78 6.16 -4.35 -8.54
N PRO A 79 6.07 -3.10 -8.99
CA PRO A 79 6.76 -2.01 -8.32
C PRO A 79 6.07 -1.64 -7.00
N VAL A 80 6.85 -1.00 -6.11
CA VAL A 80 6.33 -0.37 -4.89
C VAL A 80 6.22 1.14 -5.11
N ILE A 81 5.10 1.72 -4.71
CA ILE A 81 4.81 3.15 -4.83
C ILE A 81 4.55 3.70 -3.43
N VAL A 82 5.31 4.71 -3.01
CA VAL A 82 5.03 5.42 -1.75
C VAL A 82 4.20 6.66 -2.07
N LEU A 83 2.99 6.70 -1.55
CA LEU A 83 2.10 7.88 -1.60
C LEU A 83 2.20 8.62 -0.27
N ALA A 84 3.04 9.66 -0.23
CA ALA A 84 3.18 10.53 0.92
C ALA A 84 2.16 11.67 0.83
N GLN A 85 1.06 11.53 1.56
CA GLN A 85 -0.10 12.40 1.45
C GLN A 85 0.14 13.78 2.05
N ARG A 86 -0.46 14.79 1.43
CA ARG A 86 -0.57 16.18 1.89
C ARG A 86 -1.94 16.73 1.52
N PRO A 87 -2.41 17.82 2.16
CA PRO A 87 -3.70 18.41 1.80
C PRO A 87 -3.75 18.86 0.35
N GLY A 88 -4.73 18.32 -0.41
CA GLY A 88 -5.17 18.80 -1.70
C GLY A 88 -6.43 19.65 -1.56
N PRO A 89 -7.17 19.91 -2.66
CA PRO A 89 -6.87 19.50 -4.05
C PRO A 89 -5.72 20.30 -4.67
N SER A 90 -5.20 19.82 -5.82
CA SER A 90 -4.04 20.39 -6.53
C SER A 90 -2.80 20.47 -5.59
N THR A 91 -2.07 21.57 -5.58
CA THR A 91 -0.91 21.75 -4.69
C THR A 91 -1.30 21.83 -3.21
N GLY A 92 -2.46 22.42 -2.92
CA GLY A 92 -3.03 22.51 -1.57
C GLY A 92 -2.08 23.13 -0.54
N LEU A 93 -1.78 22.36 0.51
CA LEU A 93 -0.82 22.74 1.55
C LEU A 93 0.40 21.81 1.48
N PRO A 94 1.45 22.14 0.71
CA PRO A 94 2.52 21.19 0.37
C PRO A 94 3.35 20.69 1.56
N THR A 95 3.39 21.45 2.65
CA THR A 95 4.20 21.15 3.86
C THR A 95 3.35 20.71 5.05
N TYR A 96 2.13 20.24 4.81
CA TYR A 96 1.18 19.85 5.85
C TYR A 96 0.64 18.43 5.65
N SER A 97 -0.01 17.87 6.68
CA SER A 97 -0.44 16.47 6.72
C SER A 97 -1.91 16.30 6.38
N SER A 98 -2.24 15.20 5.70
CA SER A 98 -3.60 14.78 5.37
C SER A 98 -3.68 13.27 5.15
N GLN A 99 -4.90 12.72 5.26
CA GLN A 99 -5.22 11.34 4.89
C GLN A 99 -6.39 11.32 3.89
N ALA A 100 -6.39 12.26 2.93
CA ALA A 100 -7.52 12.47 2.02
C ALA A 100 -7.43 11.67 0.70
N ASP A 101 -6.34 10.93 0.46
CA ASP A 101 -6.09 10.22 -0.78
C ASP A 101 -6.42 8.71 -0.72
N LEU A 102 -7.03 8.21 0.37
CA LEU A 102 -7.33 6.79 0.53
C LEU A 102 -8.22 6.25 -0.58
N ARG A 103 -9.34 6.92 -0.85
CA ARG A 103 -10.26 6.52 -1.92
C ARG A 103 -9.59 6.61 -3.29
N PHE A 104 -8.78 7.64 -3.50
CA PHE A 104 -8.02 7.78 -4.72
C PHE A 104 -7.03 6.63 -4.91
N ALA A 105 -6.29 6.24 -3.89
CA ALA A 105 -5.35 5.11 -3.96
C ALA A 105 -6.05 3.78 -4.27
N ILE A 106 -7.23 3.53 -3.68
CA ILE A 106 -8.01 2.32 -3.91
C ILE A 106 -8.51 2.24 -5.35
N HIS A 107 -8.92 3.38 -5.93
CA HIS A 107 -9.55 3.45 -7.26
C HIS A 107 -8.66 4.07 -8.33
N VAL A 108 -7.36 4.23 -8.07
CA VAL A 108 -6.45 4.86 -9.05
C VAL A 108 -6.42 4.11 -10.37
N SER A 109 -6.39 4.85 -11.47
CA SER A 109 -6.45 4.40 -12.86
C SER A 109 -7.86 3.99 -13.33
N GLN A 110 -8.00 3.90 -14.66
CA GLN A 110 -9.18 3.36 -15.31
C GLN A 110 -9.19 1.83 -15.27
N GLY A 111 -10.37 1.25 -15.39
CA GLY A 111 -10.56 -0.20 -15.39
C GLY A 111 -10.36 -0.85 -14.02
N GLU A 112 -10.30 -2.16 -14.01
CA GLU A 112 -10.28 -2.96 -12.80
C GLU A 112 -9.06 -3.88 -12.77
N PHE A 113 -8.27 -3.80 -11.71
CA PHE A 113 -7.12 -4.68 -11.47
C PHE A 113 -6.77 -4.72 -9.98
N PRO A 114 -6.20 -5.84 -9.50
CA PRO A 114 -5.82 -6.00 -8.10
C PRO A 114 -4.60 -5.15 -7.73
N ARG A 115 -4.58 -4.67 -6.48
CA ARG A 115 -3.49 -3.90 -5.89
C ARG A 115 -3.39 -4.13 -4.40
N ILE A 116 -2.26 -3.79 -3.82
CA ILE A 116 -2.01 -3.87 -2.37
C ILE A 116 -1.88 -2.45 -1.84
N ILE A 117 -2.54 -2.14 -0.71
CA ILE A 117 -2.40 -0.84 -0.05
C ILE A 117 -2.13 -1.06 1.42
N ILE A 118 -1.00 -0.53 1.89
CA ILE A 118 -0.52 -0.65 3.27
C ILE A 118 -0.35 0.76 3.83
N ALA A 119 -0.79 1.00 5.06
CA ALA A 119 -0.70 2.30 5.72
C ALA A 119 0.00 2.17 7.09
N PRO A 120 1.34 2.25 7.12
CA PRO A 120 2.08 2.23 8.37
C PRO A 120 1.74 3.45 9.25
N GLY A 121 1.74 3.26 10.56
CA GLY A 121 1.38 4.30 11.51
C GLY A 121 2.57 4.91 12.26
N ASP A 122 3.77 4.32 12.16
CA ASP A 122 5.00 4.82 12.75
C ASP A 122 6.25 4.36 11.97
N VAL A 123 7.42 4.77 12.45
CA VAL A 123 8.72 4.50 11.80
C VAL A 123 9.05 3.01 11.72
N GLU A 124 8.74 2.25 12.79
CA GLU A 124 8.96 0.80 12.80
C GLU A 124 8.07 0.10 11.76
N GLU A 125 6.81 0.47 11.71
CA GLU A 125 5.88 -0.06 10.70
C GLU A 125 6.30 0.33 9.28
N CYS A 126 6.84 1.54 9.05
CA CYS A 126 7.36 1.91 7.74
C CYS A 126 8.45 0.94 7.25
N PHE A 127 9.34 0.51 8.15
CA PHE A 127 10.40 -0.42 7.82
C PHE A 127 9.84 -1.79 7.41
N TYR A 128 9.07 -2.44 8.29
CA TYR A 128 8.56 -3.80 8.01
C TYR A 128 7.53 -3.81 6.88
N SER A 129 6.63 -2.83 6.83
CA SER A 129 5.66 -2.72 5.73
C SER A 129 6.31 -2.53 4.35
N THR A 130 7.47 -1.88 4.29
CA THR A 130 8.21 -1.77 3.02
C THR A 130 8.74 -3.12 2.56
N VAL A 131 9.27 -3.93 3.48
CA VAL A 131 9.69 -5.31 3.16
C VAL A 131 8.51 -6.16 2.70
N GLU A 132 7.40 -6.10 3.42
CA GLU A 132 6.17 -6.80 3.10
C GLU A 132 5.61 -6.38 1.73
N ALA A 133 5.59 -5.06 1.45
CA ALA A 133 5.13 -4.53 0.16
C ALA A 133 5.92 -5.10 -1.02
N PHE A 134 7.25 -5.14 -0.92
CA PHE A 134 8.09 -5.75 -1.97
C PHE A 134 7.83 -7.24 -2.15
N ASN A 135 7.74 -7.98 -1.05
CA ASN A 135 7.51 -9.43 -1.09
C ASN A 135 6.14 -9.77 -1.68
N LEU A 136 5.09 -9.13 -1.18
CA LEU A 136 3.73 -9.36 -1.66
C LEU A 136 3.54 -8.90 -3.11
N ALA A 137 4.10 -7.75 -3.49
CA ALA A 137 4.04 -7.26 -4.87
C ALA A 137 4.64 -8.28 -5.84
N GLU A 138 5.84 -8.81 -5.55
CA GLU A 138 6.50 -9.80 -6.42
C GLU A 138 5.80 -11.17 -6.38
N LYS A 139 5.39 -11.63 -5.19
CA LYS A 139 4.71 -12.91 -5.02
C LYS A 139 3.41 -12.98 -5.81
N PHE A 140 2.64 -11.89 -5.81
CA PHE A 140 1.34 -11.82 -6.48
C PHE A 140 1.36 -11.04 -7.80
N GLN A 141 2.51 -10.51 -8.22
CA GLN A 141 2.69 -9.79 -9.48
C GLN A 141 1.64 -8.69 -9.67
N MET A 142 1.62 -7.73 -8.74
CA MET A 142 0.72 -6.58 -8.74
C MET A 142 1.37 -5.37 -8.04
N PRO A 143 0.93 -4.13 -8.31
CA PRO A 143 1.48 -2.96 -7.64
C PRO A 143 1.16 -2.96 -6.14
N ALA A 144 2.12 -2.55 -5.32
CA ALA A 144 1.92 -2.27 -3.90
C ALA A 144 2.09 -0.76 -3.64
N ILE A 145 1.14 -0.17 -2.92
CA ILE A 145 1.12 1.24 -2.56
C ILE A 145 1.27 1.34 -1.04
N ILE A 146 2.29 2.06 -0.59
CA ILE A 146 2.49 2.41 0.83
C ILE A 146 1.95 3.81 1.03
N MET A 147 0.90 3.95 1.83
CA MET A 147 0.30 5.23 2.15
C MET A 147 0.91 5.80 3.43
N SER A 148 1.75 6.80 3.27
CA SER A 148 2.25 7.66 4.33
C SER A 148 1.58 9.03 4.23
N ASP A 149 1.96 9.94 5.12
CA ASP A 149 1.60 11.36 5.05
C ASP A 149 2.79 12.21 5.51
N LYS A 150 2.68 13.54 5.35
CA LYS A 150 3.76 14.45 5.69
C LYS A 150 4.22 14.31 7.16
N TYR A 151 3.29 14.13 8.09
CA TYR A 151 3.64 14.00 9.50
C TYR A 151 4.54 12.78 9.74
N LEU A 152 4.19 11.61 9.20
CA LEU A 152 5.01 10.41 9.33
C LEU A 152 6.29 10.48 8.48
N SER A 153 6.20 10.95 7.23
CA SER A 153 7.34 10.98 6.28
C SER A 153 8.50 11.87 6.71
N GLU A 154 8.25 12.88 7.54
CA GLU A 154 9.26 13.81 8.06
C GLU A 154 9.47 13.69 9.58
N SER A 155 8.87 12.68 10.22
CA SER A 155 9.08 12.41 11.64
C SER A 155 10.40 11.70 11.88
N ASN A 156 11.04 12.06 13.01
CA ASN A 156 12.16 11.34 13.57
C ASN A 156 11.73 10.69 14.89
N ALA A 157 12.07 9.43 15.08
CA ALA A 157 11.76 8.70 16.29
C ALA A 157 12.94 7.86 16.73
N THR A 158 13.12 7.73 18.04
CA THR A 158 14.02 6.72 18.60
C THR A 158 13.31 5.38 18.54
N THR A 159 13.96 4.40 17.93
CA THR A 159 13.45 3.03 17.81
C THR A 159 14.49 2.04 18.33
N GLU A 160 14.03 0.86 18.72
CA GLU A 160 14.92 -0.27 18.88
C GLU A 160 15.51 -0.64 17.51
N GLN A 161 16.66 -1.34 17.53
CA GLN A 161 17.25 -1.85 16.30
C GLN A 161 16.27 -2.81 15.62
N PHE A 162 16.04 -2.61 14.31
CA PHE A 162 15.16 -3.50 13.55
C PHE A 162 15.70 -4.93 13.54
N ASP A 163 14.83 -5.88 13.86
CA ASP A 163 15.19 -7.30 13.87
C ASP A 163 15.31 -7.82 12.43
N GLN A 164 16.54 -8.02 11.99
CA GLN A 164 16.83 -8.53 10.65
C GLN A 164 16.39 -9.99 10.45
N ASN A 165 16.21 -10.77 11.53
CA ASN A 165 15.72 -12.16 11.42
C ASN A 165 14.26 -12.23 11.00
N ARG A 166 13.51 -11.12 11.15
CA ARG A 166 12.12 -11.00 10.66
C ARG A 166 12.05 -10.65 9.16
N ILE A 167 13.21 -10.42 8.52
CA ILE A 167 13.27 -10.01 7.11
C ILE A 167 13.56 -11.22 6.24
N GLY A 168 12.54 -11.66 5.49
CA GLY A 168 12.70 -12.59 4.39
C GLY A 168 12.63 -11.88 3.05
N ILE A 169 13.34 -12.37 2.03
CA ILE A 169 13.19 -11.90 0.66
C ILE A 169 12.44 -12.96 -0.13
N ASP A 170 11.18 -12.68 -0.45
CA ASP A 170 10.35 -13.55 -1.29
C ASP A 170 10.21 -12.92 -2.68
N ARG A 171 10.78 -13.58 -3.70
CA ARG A 171 10.72 -13.15 -5.11
C ARG A 171 9.54 -13.80 -5.86
N GLY A 172 8.67 -14.52 -5.14
CA GLY A 172 7.58 -15.28 -5.74
C GLY A 172 8.07 -16.32 -6.74
N GLN A 173 7.34 -16.50 -7.83
CA GLN A 173 7.66 -17.50 -8.86
C GLN A 173 8.65 -16.94 -9.92
N LEU A 174 9.67 -16.22 -9.49
CA LEU A 174 10.77 -15.80 -10.37
C LEU A 174 11.68 -17.00 -10.63
N ILE A 175 11.89 -17.34 -11.91
CA ILE A 175 12.79 -18.42 -12.32
C ILE A 175 14.13 -17.90 -12.81
N THR A 176 15.16 -18.68 -12.56
CA THR A 176 16.51 -18.48 -13.08
C THR A 176 16.69 -19.22 -14.41
N GLU A 177 17.80 -18.93 -15.11
CA GLU A 177 18.15 -19.62 -16.35
C GLU A 177 18.33 -21.13 -16.15
N GLN A 178 18.83 -21.56 -14.99
CA GLN A 178 19.00 -22.99 -14.65
C GLN A 178 17.68 -23.71 -14.42
N GLU A 179 16.67 -23.00 -13.97
CA GLU A 179 15.34 -23.56 -13.66
C GLU A 179 14.41 -23.60 -14.87
N TYR A 180 14.76 -22.85 -15.93
CA TYR A 180 13.94 -22.80 -17.14
C TYR A 180 14.19 -23.98 -18.05
N SER A 181 13.18 -24.83 -18.27
CA SER A 181 13.20 -25.86 -19.31
C SER A 181 12.85 -25.23 -20.67
N GLN A 182 13.66 -25.49 -21.68
CA GLN A 182 13.45 -25.00 -23.04
C GLN A 182 12.50 -25.90 -23.84
N ASP A 183 11.90 -26.91 -23.23
CA ASP A 183 11.06 -27.90 -23.91
C ASP A 183 9.66 -27.37 -24.23
N GLU A 184 9.23 -26.28 -23.58
CA GLU A 184 7.94 -25.64 -23.79
C GLU A 184 8.11 -24.15 -24.14
N GLU A 185 7.16 -23.60 -24.94
CA GLU A 185 7.09 -22.18 -25.21
C GLU A 185 6.79 -21.40 -23.91
N TYR A 186 7.61 -20.39 -23.59
CA TYR A 186 7.41 -19.58 -22.39
C TYR A 186 6.19 -18.65 -22.54
N MET A 187 5.25 -18.80 -21.60
CA MET A 187 4.03 -17.99 -21.53
C MET A 187 4.10 -17.07 -20.31
N ARG A 188 4.47 -15.78 -20.50
CA ARG A 188 4.57 -14.78 -19.43
C ARG A 188 3.27 -14.65 -18.63
N HIS A 189 2.14 -14.80 -19.29
CA HIS A 189 0.81 -14.59 -18.72
C HIS A 189 -0.01 -15.89 -18.64
N LYS A 190 0.65 -17.05 -18.55
CA LYS A 190 0.01 -18.36 -18.44
C LYS A 190 -1.13 -18.33 -17.43
N ILE A 191 -2.31 -18.79 -17.85
CA ILE A 191 -3.48 -18.92 -16.98
C ILE A 191 -3.24 -20.08 -16.01
N THR A 192 -3.13 -19.78 -14.72
CA THR A 192 -2.86 -20.74 -13.65
C THR A 192 -4.04 -20.81 -12.68
N GLU A 193 -4.08 -21.87 -11.88
CA GLU A 193 -5.12 -22.07 -10.88
C GLU A 193 -5.18 -20.93 -9.86
N ASN A 194 -4.03 -20.43 -9.41
CA ASN A 194 -3.93 -19.34 -8.43
C ASN A 194 -3.79 -17.94 -9.07
N GLY A 195 -3.80 -17.82 -10.40
CA GLY A 195 -3.68 -16.57 -11.14
C GLY A 195 -2.23 -16.03 -11.24
N VAL A 196 -1.25 -16.63 -10.58
CA VAL A 196 0.15 -16.21 -10.60
C VAL A 196 0.93 -17.04 -11.61
N SER A 197 1.46 -16.41 -12.65
CA SER A 197 2.27 -17.09 -13.67
C SER A 197 3.74 -17.16 -13.24
N VAL A 198 4.44 -18.19 -13.69
CA VAL A 198 5.90 -18.26 -13.54
C VAL A 198 6.54 -17.08 -14.29
N ARG A 199 7.48 -16.38 -13.66
CA ARG A 199 8.07 -15.16 -14.19
C ARG A 199 9.55 -15.35 -14.54
N ALA A 200 9.82 -15.43 -15.86
CA ALA A 200 11.17 -15.22 -16.37
C ALA A 200 11.45 -13.73 -16.55
N ILE A 201 12.72 -13.36 -16.57
CA ILE A 201 13.17 -12.00 -16.89
C ILE A 201 13.76 -11.96 -18.32
N PRO A 202 13.71 -10.82 -19.01
CA PRO A 202 14.37 -10.66 -20.31
C PRO A 202 15.86 -11.04 -20.24
N GLY A 203 16.30 -11.86 -21.19
CA GLY A 203 17.69 -12.36 -21.26
C GLY A 203 17.86 -13.82 -20.87
N ILE A 204 16.88 -14.47 -20.26
CA ILE A 204 16.90 -15.92 -20.04
C ILE A 204 16.81 -16.63 -21.41
N LYS A 205 17.81 -17.46 -21.71
CA LYS A 205 17.90 -18.16 -22.99
C LYS A 205 16.67 -19.04 -23.24
N GLY A 206 16.01 -18.83 -24.37
CA GLY A 206 14.79 -19.57 -24.77
C GLY A 206 13.47 -18.96 -24.23
N ALA A 207 13.50 -18.12 -23.22
CA ALA A 207 12.31 -17.46 -22.72
C ALA A 207 12.06 -16.12 -23.43
N ILE A 208 11.09 -16.09 -24.34
CA ILE A 208 10.64 -14.83 -24.96
C ILE A 208 9.67 -14.15 -24.00
N VAL A 209 10.19 -13.20 -23.23
CA VAL A 209 9.38 -12.44 -22.28
C VAL A 209 8.68 -11.31 -23.02
N ARG A 210 7.36 -11.42 -23.17
CA ARG A 210 6.51 -10.42 -23.84
C ARG A 210 5.38 -10.02 -22.91
N THR A 211 5.05 -8.74 -22.91
CA THR A 211 3.86 -8.19 -22.24
C THR A 211 3.28 -7.08 -23.09
N ASN A 212 2.04 -6.71 -22.83
CA ASN A 212 1.33 -5.66 -23.54
C ASN A 212 0.44 -4.88 -22.56
N ALA A 213 0.24 -3.61 -22.81
CA ALA A 213 -0.71 -2.77 -22.08
C ALA A 213 -2.16 -2.97 -22.55
N ASP A 214 -2.34 -3.45 -23.79
CA ASP A 214 -3.65 -3.91 -24.27
C ASP A 214 -4.03 -5.26 -23.62
N GLU A 215 -5.29 -5.67 -23.74
CA GLU A 215 -5.65 -7.04 -23.37
C GLU A 215 -4.89 -8.03 -24.25
N HIS A 216 -4.39 -9.10 -23.65
CA HIS A 216 -3.45 -9.99 -24.30
C HIS A 216 -3.67 -11.46 -23.94
N ASN A 217 -3.15 -12.33 -24.76
CA ASN A 217 -3.13 -13.76 -24.51
C ASN A 217 -1.99 -14.17 -23.55
N GLU A 218 -1.88 -15.45 -23.27
CA GLU A 218 -0.86 -16.02 -22.37
C GLU A 218 0.58 -15.74 -22.82
N LEU A 219 0.79 -15.54 -24.12
CA LEU A 219 2.09 -15.20 -24.73
C LEU A 219 2.38 -13.69 -24.73
N GLY A 220 1.42 -12.85 -24.33
CA GLY A 220 1.54 -11.39 -24.32
C GLY A 220 1.24 -10.73 -25.67
N TYR A 221 0.60 -11.41 -26.61
CA TYR A 221 0.08 -10.80 -27.82
C TYR A 221 -1.32 -10.21 -27.60
N THR A 222 -1.57 -9.04 -28.16
CA THR A 222 -2.89 -8.39 -28.12
C THR A 222 -4.00 -9.34 -28.60
N THR A 223 -5.13 -9.31 -27.92
CA THR A 223 -6.31 -10.09 -28.26
C THR A 223 -7.58 -9.26 -28.11
N GLU A 224 -8.55 -9.51 -29.00
CA GLU A 224 -9.93 -8.98 -28.91
C GLU A 224 -10.94 -10.11 -28.71
N ASP A 225 -10.47 -11.35 -28.49
CA ASP A 225 -11.34 -12.50 -28.23
C ASP A 225 -12.06 -12.35 -26.89
N PRO A 226 -13.41 -12.30 -26.85
CA PRO A 226 -14.15 -12.02 -25.63
C PRO A 226 -14.03 -13.13 -24.58
N VAL A 227 -13.83 -14.38 -24.99
CA VAL A 227 -13.67 -15.51 -24.07
C VAL A 227 -12.32 -15.45 -23.41
N LEU A 228 -11.28 -15.13 -24.17
CA LEU A 228 -9.92 -15.00 -23.65
C LEU A 228 -9.79 -13.76 -22.75
N THR A 229 -10.37 -12.62 -23.13
CA THR A 229 -10.46 -11.41 -22.33
C THR A 229 -11.05 -11.70 -20.94
N THR A 230 -12.18 -12.42 -20.89
CA THR A 230 -12.79 -12.82 -19.62
C THR A 230 -11.84 -13.69 -18.79
N LYS A 231 -11.22 -14.72 -19.41
CA LYS A 231 -10.30 -15.62 -18.71
C LYS A 231 -9.07 -14.90 -18.15
N MET A 232 -8.51 -13.93 -18.89
CA MET A 232 -7.35 -13.17 -18.47
C MET A 232 -7.71 -12.19 -17.35
N THR A 233 -8.86 -11.57 -17.38
CA THR A 233 -9.39 -10.75 -16.29
C THR A 233 -9.58 -11.59 -15.03
N ASP A 234 -10.27 -12.74 -15.14
CA ASP A 234 -10.46 -13.67 -14.02
C ASP A 234 -9.13 -14.16 -13.46
N LYS A 235 -8.14 -14.44 -14.31
CA LYS A 235 -6.79 -14.81 -13.88
C LYS A 235 -6.15 -13.73 -13.01
N ARG A 236 -6.20 -12.45 -13.44
CA ARG A 236 -5.63 -11.33 -12.67
C ARG A 236 -6.32 -11.17 -11.31
N PHE A 237 -7.65 -11.30 -11.25
CA PHE A 237 -8.42 -11.16 -10.00
C PHE A 237 -8.27 -12.37 -9.07
N ARG A 238 -8.10 -13.57 -9.60
CA ARG A 238 -7.89 -14.80 -8.79
C ARG A 238 -6.69 -14.72 -7.84
N LYS A 239 -5.71 -13.86 -8.13
CA LYS A 239 -4.59 -13.57 -7.22
C LYS A 239 -5.04 -13.05 -5.87
N LEU A 240 -6.19 -12.35 -5.81
CA LEU A 240 -6.74 -11.82 -4.56
C LEU A 240 -7.11 -12.91 -3.56
N ASP A 241 -7.53 -14.08 -4.02
CA ASP A 241 -7.86 -15.22 -3.16
C ASP A 241 -6.59 -15.69 -2.43
N GLY A 242 -5.50 -15.89 -3.19
CA GLY A 242 -4.20 -16.26 -2.66
C GLY A 242 -3.62 -15.18 -1.73
N LEU A 243 -3.71 -13.92 -2.12
CA LEU A 243 -3.26 -12.79 -1.31
C LEU A 243 -4.05 -12.68 -0.01
N THR A 244 -5.37 -12.78 -0.05
CA THR A 244 -6.22 -12.73 1.15
C THR A 244 -5.86 -13.84 2.14
N LYS A 245 -5.65 -15.05 1.63
CA LYS A 245 -5.20 -16.18 2.46
C LYS A 245 -3.80 -15.95 3.04
N GLU A 246 -2.87 -15.42 2.26
CA GLU A 246 -1.52 -15.08 2.73
C GLU A 246 -1.57 -14.04 3.87
N LEU A 247 -2.42 -13.03 3.72
CA LEU A 247 -2.59 -11.95 4.69
C LEU A 247 -3.18 -12.39 6.04
N GLU A 248 -3.70 -13.61 6.16
CA GLU A 248 -4.07 -14.16 7.46
C GLU A 248 -2.86 -14.28 8.39
N ASN A 249 -1.65 -14.47 7.85
CA ASN A 249 -0.40 -14.57 8.58
C ASN A 249 0.25 -13.21 8.89
N TYR A 250 -0.33 -12.10 8.42
CA TYR A 250 0.20 -10.74 8.59
C TYR A 250 -0.58 -9.96 9.63
N GLU A 251 0.06 -9.00 10.27
CA GLU A 251 -0.60 -8.05 11.18
C GLU A 251 -1.37 -6.97 10.38
N THR A 252 -2.41 -7.39 9.66
CA THR A 252 -3.21 -6.47 8.84
C THR A 252 -4.02 -5.47 9.66
N VAL A 253 -4.25 -5.79 10.93
CA VAL A 253 -4.84 -4.92 11.95
C VAL A 253 -4.08 -5.06 13.26
N LYS A 254 -4.03 -4.01 14.06
CA LYS A 254 -3.42 -4.01 15.40
C LYS A 254 -4.40 -3.46 16.43
N VAL A 255 -4.43 -4.08 17.61
CA VAL A 255 -5.31 -3.66 18.71
C VAL A 255 -4.48 -3.16 19.88
N TYR A 256 -4.80 -1.98 20.36
CA TYR A 256 -4.19 -1.35 21.53
C TYR A 256 -5.25 -1.16 22.61
N GLY A 257 -4.92 -1.52 23.85
CA GLY A 257 -5.84 -1.50 24.98
C GLY A 257 -6.59 -2.82 25.16
N PRO A 258 -7.62 -2.85 26.01
CA PRO A 258 -8.34 -4.09 26.37
C PRO A 258 -9.19 -4.60 25.17
N LYS A 259 -9.15 -5.92 24.96
CA LYS A 259 -9.85 -6.55 23.80
C LYS A 259 -11.36 -6.34 23.81
N ASN A 260 -11.98 -6.20 24.98
CA ASN A 260 -13.45 -6.12 25.15
C ASN A 260 -13.87 -4.74 25.69
N ALA A 261 -13.34 -3.66 25.14
CA ALA A 261 -13.78 -2.32 25.50
C ALA A 261 -15.16 -2.03 24.90
N ASP A 262 -16.00 -1.31 25.67
CA ASP A 262 -17.32 -0.85 25.20
C ASP A 262 -17.22 0.13 24.02
N THR A 263 -16.11 0.88 23.98
CA THR A 263 -15.82 1.83 22.90
C THR A 263 -14.55 1.45 22.16
N THR A 264 -14.65 1.27 20.84
CA THR A 264 -13.51 1.02 19.94
C THR A 264 -13.25 2.23 19.06
N ILE A 265 -12.02 2.75 19.12
CA ILE A 265 -11.52 3.74 18.15
C ILE A 265 -11.04 2.97 16.92
N VAL A 266 -11.39 3.44 15.72
CA VAL A 266 -10.87 2.90 14.46
C VAL A 266 -10.13 3.99 13.69
N SER A 267 -8.92 3.67 13.21
CA SER A 267 -8.12 4.61 12.42
C SER A 267 -7.01 3.89 11.65
N TRP A 268 -6.17 4.63 10.93
CA TRP A 268 -5.08 4.14 10.10
C TRP A 268 -3.94 5.16 10.01
N GLY A 269 -2.75 4.72 9.60
CA GLY A 269 -1.62 5.60 9.32
C GLY A 269 -1.15 6.40 10.53
N SER A 270 -0.66 7.61 10.30
CA SER A 270 0.02 8.46 11.30
C SER A 270 -0.85 8.91 12.48
N THR A 271 -2.18 8.79 12.41
CA THR A 271 -3.08 9.04 13.54
C THR A 271 -2.82 8.10 14.72
N LYS A 272 -2.10 6.99 14.51
CA LYS A 272 -1.70 6.04 15.55
C LYS A 272 -1.04 6.71 16.76
N GLY A 273 -0.06 7.56 16.52
CA GLY A 273 0.68 8.24 17.59
C GLY A 273 -0.23 9.08 18.52
N PRO A 274 -0.92 10.08 17.96
CA PRO A 274 -1.88 10.91 18.72
C PRO A 274 -2.97 10.12 19.43
N ILE A 275 -3.53 9.08 18.81
CA ILE A 275 -4.57 8.24 19.43
C ILE A 275 -4.01 7.49 20.64
N ARG A 276 -2.84 6.87 20.52
CA ARG A 276 -2.22 6.14 21.62
C ARG A 276 -1.90 7.05 22.81
N GLU A 277 -1.48 8.27 22.53
CA GLU A 277 -1.23 9.24 23.60
C GLU A 277 -2.55 9.73 24.24
N ALA A 278 -3.58 10.01 23.44
CA ALA A 278 -4.91 10.33 23.95
C ALA A 278 -5.47 9.20 24.83
N MET A 279 -5.26 7.93 24.47
CA MET A 279 -5.66 6.78 25.31
C MET A 279 -4.99 6.77 26.67
N LYS A 280 -3.72 7.18 26.79
CA LYS A 280 -3.05 7.29 28.10
C LYS A 280 -3.71 8.37 28.97
N ILE A 281 -4.13 9.49 28.36
CA ILE A 281 -4.84 10.56 29.06
C ILE A 281 -6.22 10.07 29.51
N LEU A 282 -6.96 9.37 28.65
CA LEU A 282 -8.25 8.77 29.00
C LEU A 282 -8.15 7.79 30.16
N ASN A 283 -7.16 6.90 30.13
CA ASN A 283 -6.94 5.91 31.20
C ASN A 283 -6.65 6.57 32.56
N LYS A 284 -5.92 7.70 32.60
CA LYS A 284 -5.72 8.48 33.84
C LYS A 284 -7.03 9.04 34.41
N ASN A 285 -8.05 9.20 33.54
CA ASN A 285 -9.39 9.67 33.90
C ASN A 285 -10.38 8.51 34.04
N GLU A 286 -9.90 7.28 34.26
CA GLU A 286 -10.73 6.06 34.43
C GLU A 286 -11.66 5.75 33.23
N LYS A 287 -11.34 6.27 32.05
CA LYS A 287 -12.06 6.00 30.80
C LYS A 287 -11.26 5.02 29.95
N THR A 288 -11.83 3.86 29.71
CA THR A 288 -11.15 2.78 28.99
C THR A 288 -11.75 2.61 27.59
N VAL A 289 -10.88 2.74 26.59
CA VAL A 289 -11.18 2.50 25.20
C VAL A 289 -10.13 1.56 24.61
N ASN A 290 -10.44 0.89 23.53
CA ASN A 290 -9.42 0.27 22.71
C ASN A 290 -9.29 0.99 21.36
N PHE A 291 -8.17 0.76 20.70
CA PHE A 291 -7.89 1.31 19.39
C PHE A 291 -7.56 0.17 18.42
N LEU A 292 -8.35 0.05 17.36
CA LEU A 292 -8.11 -0.82 16.22
C LEU A 292 -7.45 -0.01 15.12
N GLN A 293 -6.16 -0.18 14.94
CA GLN A 293 -5.41 0.34 13.80
C GLN A 293 -5.60 -0.61 12.61
N ILE A 294 -5.99 -0.06 11.46
CA ILE A 294 -6.06 -0.82 10.20
C ILE A 294 -4.79 -0.51 9.41
N VAL A 295 -3.94 -1.51 9.23
CA VAL A 295 -2.64 -1.38 8.55
C VAL A 295 -2.78 -1.67 7.07
N TYR A 296 -3.53 -2.71 6.69
CA TYR A 296 -3.82 -3.02 5.29
C TYR A 296 -5.20 -2.48 4.89
N LEU A 297 -5.20 -1.66 3.83
CA LEU A 297 -6.42 -0.99 3.36
C LEU A 297 -6.97 -1.62 2.07
N CYS A 298 -6.13 -2.39 1.34
CA CYS A 298 -6.53 -3.19 0.19
C CYS A 298 -5.57 -4.39 0.05
N PRO A 299 -6.04 -5.64 0.01
CA PRO A 299 -7.41 -6.06 0.33
C PRO A 299 -7.81 -5.67 1.75
N PHE A 300 -9.08 -5.29 1.93
CA PHE A 300 -9.56 -4.85 3.24
C PHE A 300 -9.73 -6.05 4.18
N PRO A 301 -9.13 -6.06 5.40
CA PRO A 301 -9.11 -7.22 6.29
C PRO A 301 -10.44 -7.40 7.04
N THR A 302 -11.52 -7.60 6.30
CA THR A 302 -12.92 -7.60 6.75
C THR A 302 -13.16 -8.52 7.95
N ASN A 303 -12.67 -9.76 7.89
CA ASN A 303 -12.89 -10.74 8.95
C ASN A 303 -12.22 -10.32 10.26
N LYS A 304 -10.95 -9.90 10.19
CA LYS A 304 -10.18 -9.46 11.37
C LYS A 304 -10.80 -8.21 12.00
N ILE A 305 -11.21 -7.24 11.20
CA ILE A 305 -11.89 -6.03 11.69
C ILE A 305 -13.21 -6.42 12.36
N LYS A 306 -14.05 -7.20 11.68
CA LYS A 306 -15.36 -7.64 12.20
C LYS A 306 -15.23 -8.37 13.54
N GLU A 307 -14.24 -9.22 13.69
CA GLU A 307 -13.97 -9.91 14.95
C GLU A 307 -13.64 -8.94 16.09
N GLN A 308 -12.81 -7.93 15.83
CA GLN A 308 -12.35 -6.99 16.86
C GLN A 308 -13.41 -6.00 17.29
N ILE A 309 -14.36 -5.62 16.42
CA ILE A 309 -15.40 -4.63 16.72
C ILE A 309 -16.73 -5.24 17.13
N LYS A 310 -16.89 -6.59 17.08
CA LYS A 310 -18.18 -7.26 17.36
C LYS A 310 -18.71 -7.03 18.77
N SER A 311 -17.84 -6.79 19.75
CA SER A 311 -18.21 -6.52 21.15
C SER A 311 -18.34 -5.03 21.46
N ALA A 312 -17.93 -4.15 20.55
CA ALA A 312 -18.00 -2.72 20.76
C ALA A 312 -19.44 -2.21 20.73
N LYS A 313 -19.85 -1.53 21.78
CA LYS A 313 -21.16 -0.83 21.81
C LYS A 313 -21.11 0.48 21.03
N LYS A 314 -19.90 1.07 20.93
CA LYS A 314 -19.63 2.33 20.24
C LYS A 314 -18.36 2.24 19.42
N ILE A 315 -18.40 2.76 18.19
CA ILE A 315 -17.24 2.85 17.29
C ILE A 315 -17.02 4.32 16.94
N ILE A 316 -15.79 4.80 17.16
CA ILE A 316 -15.39 6.18 16.86
C ILE A 316 -14.30 6.13 15.78
N ALA A 317 -14.56 6.66 14.59
CA ALA A 317 -13.54 6.82 13.56
C ALA A 317 -12.79 8.14 13.76
N ILE A 318 -11.46 8.07 13.66
CA ILE A 318 -10.57 9.25 13.74
C ILE A 318 -9.75 9.33 12.46
N GLU A 319 -9.92 10.41 11.69
CA GLU A 319 -9.27 10.54 10.38
C GLU A 319 -8.84 11.98 10.07
N ASN A 320 -7.68 12.13 9.42
CA ASN A 320 -7.17 13.42 8.92
C ASN A 320 -7.74 13.73 7.51
N ASN A 321 -9.07 13.63 7.35
CA ASN A 321 -9.79 14.03 6.14
C ASN A 321 -11.21 14.48 6.47
N LYS A 322 -11.86 15.17 5.53
CA LYS A 322 -13.23 15.69 5.69
C LYS A 322 -14.31 14.64 5.47
N THR A 323 -14.06 13.66 4.60
CA THR A 323 -15.09 12.78 4.04
C THR A 323 -15.19 11.44 4.77
N SER A 324 -14.38 11.23 5.82
CA SER A 324 -14.42 9.99 6.63
C SER A 324 -14.24 8.74 5.76
N GLN A 325 -13.16 8.67 5.01
CA GLN A 325 -12.95 7.69 3.95
C GLN A 325 -12.84 6.26 4.48
N LEU A 326 -12.19 6.06 5.65
CA LEU A 326 -12.14 4.76 6.30
C LEU A 326 -13.53 4.31 6.77
N SER A 327 -14.32 5.22 7.33
CA SER A 327 -15.71 4.88 7.74
C SER A 327 -16.54 4.40 6.55
N GLY A 328 -16.33 4.98 5.38
CA GLY A 328 -16.95 4.52 4.13
C GLY A 328 -16.49 3.11 3.75
N LEU A 329 -15.18 2.79 3.86
CA LEU A 329 -14.68 1.44 3.60
C LEU A 329 -15.23 0.40 4.58
N ILE A 330 -15.35 0.77 5.86
CA ILE A 330 -15.97 -0.10 6.86
C ILE A 330 -17.45 -0.38 6.47
N GLN A 331 -18.18 0.64 6.07
CA GLN A 331 -19.56 0.47 5.64
C GLN A 331 -19.70 -0.41 4.41
N GLU A 332 -18.87 -0.22 3.41
CA GLU A 332 -18.87 -1.02 2.16
C GLU A 332 -18.53 -2.49 2.41
N ASN A 333 -17.51 -2.76 3.23
CA ASN A 333 -17.00 -4.12 3.41
C ASN A 333 -17.67 -4.90 4.54
N LEU A 334 -18.20 -4.21 5.58
CA LEU A 334 -18.79 -4.86 6.75
C LEU A 334 -20.31 -4.68 6.86
N LEU A 335 -20.89 -3.79 6.02
CA LEU A 335 -22.29 -3.34 6.12
C LEU A 335 -22.61 -2.72 7.49
N MET A 336 -21.63 -2.07 8.11
CA MET A 336 -21.73 -1.44 9.42
C MET A 336 -21.53 0.08 9.31
N THR A 337 -22.38 0.83 9.98
CA THR A 337 -22.26 2.28 10.04
C THR A 337 -21.43 2.72 11.24
N VAL A 338 -20.41 3.55 11.00
CA VAL A 338 -19.66 4.22 12.07
C VAL A 338 -20.37 5.52 12.42
N ASN A 339 -20.99 5.56 13.61
CA ASN A 339 -21.86 6.66 14.00
C ASN A 339 -21.10 7.87 14.55
N HIS A 340 -19.94 7.66 15.18
CA HIS A 340 -19.13 8.71 15.80
C HIS A 340 -17.87 8.94 14.99
N LYS A 341 -17.59 10.20 14.64
CA LYS A 341 -16.46 10.57 13.79
C LYS A 341 -15.77 11.80 14.35
N ILE A 342 -14.44 11.73 14.51
CA ILE A 342 -13.58 12.88 14.82
C ILE A 342 -12.73 13.11 13.58
N LEU A 343 -13.01 14.19 12.86
CA LEU A 343 -12.38 14.52 11.58
C LEU A 343 -11.59 15.82 11.69
N LYS A 344 -10.32 15.79 11.28
CA LYS A 344 -9.45 16.96 11.25
C LYS A 344 -8.90 17.13 9.83
N TYR A 345 -9.05 18.32 9.25
CA TYR A 345 -8.67 18.57 7.85
C TYR A 345 -8.09 19.98 7.65
N ASP A 346 -7.42 20.48 8.68
CA ASP A 346 -6.73 21.78 8.68
C ASP A 346 -5.23 21.67 8.32
N GLY A 347 -4.77 20.48 7.93
CA GLY A 347 -3.39 20.22 7.59
C GLY A 347 -2.47 19.93 8.79
N ARG A 348 -2.99 19.89 10.01
CA ARG A 348 -2.23 19.63 11.24
C ARG A 348 -2.50 18.20 11.75
N PRO A 349 -1.52 17.55 12.39
CA PRO A 349 -1.78 16.32 13.13
C PRO A 349 -2.75 16.59 14.28
N PHE A 350 -3.36 15.55 14.81
CA PHE A 350 -4.17 15.64 16.03
C PHE A 350 -3.30 16.01 17.22
N ASP A 351 -3.77 16.95 18.04
CA ASP A 351 -3.24 17.19 19.38
C ASP A 351 -3.84 16.14 20.33
N PRO A 352 -3.02 15.38 21.10
CA PRO A 352 -3.51 14.29 21.94
C PRO A 352 -4.46 14.75 23.06
N GLU A 353 -4.23 15.92 23.66
CA GLU A 353 -5.07 16.43 24.76
C GLU A 353 -6.44 16.86 24.23
N ALA A 354 -6.46 17.62 23.14
CA ALA A 354 -7.70 18.00 22.45
C ALA A 354 -8.48 16.77 21.95
N LEU A 355 -7.75 15.76 21.42
CA LEU A 355 -8.35 14.51 20.96
C LEU A 355 -8.97 13.72 22.13
N ALA A 356 -8.27 13.60 23.25
CA ALA A 356 -8.79 12.93 24.44
C ALA A 356 -10.07 13.59 24.95
N LYS A 357 -10.12 14.93 24.95
CA LYS A 357 -11.32 15.69 25.33
C LYS A 357 -12.50 15.38 24.40
N GLN A 358 -12.27 15.42 23.08
CA GLN A 358 -13.34 15.09 22.10
C GLN A 358 -13.83 13.64 22.25
N ILE A 359 -12.94 12.69 22.52
CA ILE A 359 -13.32 11.30 22.79
C ILE A 359 -14.16 11.22 24.08
N MET A 360 -13.75 11.90 25.17
CA MET A 360 -14.52 11.93 26.43
C MET A 360 -15.94 12.44 26.26
N GLU A 361 -16.16 13.44 25.42
CA GLU A 361 -17.48 13.98 25.12
C GLU A 361 -18.40 12.98 24.40
N MET A 362 -17.81 11.94 23.81
CA MET A 362 -18.54 10.88 23.08
C MET A 362 -18.73 9.59 23.91
N LEU A 363 -18.01 9.44 25.05
CA LEU A 363 -18.13 8.26 25.90
C LEU A 363 -19.37 8.31 26.76
#